data_689c4a18687ef3240d14d7c1cb430a00
#
_entry.id   689c4a18687ef3240d14d7c1cb430a00
#
_cell.length_a   1.000
_cell.length_b   1.000
_cell.length_c   1.000
_cell.angle_alpha   90.00
_cell.angle_beta   90.00
_cell.angle_gamma   90.00
#
_symmetry.space_group_name_H-M   'P 1'
#
loop_
_entity.id
_entity.type
_entity.pdbx_description
1 polymer ?
#
loop_
_entity_poly.entity_id
_entity_poly.type
_entity_poly.pdbx_seq_one_letter_code
_entity_poly.pdbx_strand_id
1 'polypeptide(L)'
;MQQDYNKKISKIQYNLLNLPAALQFTNGNRKDYTYSADRKKLKVVHKTAIANISVPMGQIKELAANQVSQTHTVDYCGNVIYENGSLSKVLTEEGYVTLSGTTPTFYYYLKDHQGNNRMVVRLNGTSWNTEQVNHYYPFGGVFEVNTETSGKQSYKYNEKELDRMHGLDWYDYGARMMDAALGRWHVMDPLAEKYYSISPYVYCGNNPVRYTDPGGDSIRVYTETQATGHTWISVGEGEDLVVYSYGRYNGTNKGPDGSSNSLADGPGVLLKLTGEEAKAYNEKKATNGMSVFVITDVADEVIATAMDEKFNSSTVMPNTGEYQDSPSAHVIDKYSLTSNNCTTIVSDVLNNSGSKALNGTMYQQTSSLGTWTTVPVQHRFVVPASMQNYLIKTSKPRGTVYRTR
;
A
#
# COMPACT_ATOMS: atom_id res chain seq x y z
N MET A 1 -11.20 -7.21 16.44
CA MET A 1 -10.98 -8.05 17.69
C MET A 1 -10.74 -7.11 18.86
N GLN A 2 -11.31 -7.40 20.05
CA GLN A 2 -11.08 -6.55 21.26
C GLN A 2 -10.29 -7.28 22.37
N GLN A 3 -10.23 -8.60 22.29
CA GLN A 3 -9.58 -9.47 23.26
C GLN A 3 -9.08 -10.73 22.56
N ASP A 4 -8.02 -11.35 23.09
CA ASP A 4 -7.51 -12.64 22.62
C ASP A 4 -7.09 -13.51 23.79
N TYR A 5 -7.83 -14.59 24.02
CA TYR A 5 -7.58 -15.51 25.13
C TYR A 5 -6.35 -16.38 24.88
N ASN A 6 -6.05 -16.72 23.61
CA ASN A 6 -4.89 -17.56 23.26
C ASN A 6 -3.58 -16.79 23.48
N LYS A 7 -3.52 -15.53 23.03
CA LYS A 7 -2.37 -14.65 23.21
C LYS A 7 -2.37 -13.92 24.54
N LYS A 8 -3.38 -14.19 25.39
CA LYS A 8 -3.55 -13.54 26.70
C LYS A 8 -3.63 -12.01 26.59
N ILE A 9 -4.23 -11.50 25.52
CA ILE A 9 -4.47 -10.08 25.32
C ILE A 9 -5.77 -9.72 26.06
N SER A 10 -5.63 -8.99 27.15
CA SER A 10 -6.75 -8.54 27.98
C SER A 10 -7.66 -7.57 27.21
N LYS A 11 -7.08 -6.59 26.53
CA LYS A 11 -7.82 -5.61 25.75
C LYS A 11 -6.98 -5.00 24.63
N ILE A 12 -7.62 -4.76 23.49
CA ILE A 12 -7.10 -3.94 22.41
C ILE A 12 -7.95 -2.67 22.37
N GLN A 13 -7.30 -1.52 22.38
CA GLN A 13 -7.91 -0.23 22.16
C GLN A 13 -7.52 0.26 20.75
N TYR A 14 -8.53 0.63 19.97
CA TYR A 14 -8.34 1.16 18.63
C TYR A 14 -8.45 2.68 18.61
N ASN A 15 -7.75 3.32 17.71
CA ASN A 15 -7.90 4.74 17.39
C ASN A 15 -9.05 4.96 16.38
N LEU A 16 -9.28 6.20 15.97
CA LEU A 16 -10.29 6.57 14.98
C LEU A 16 -10.03 5.99 13.58
N LEU A 17 -8.78 5.55 13.31
CA LEU A 17 -8.38 4.93 12.05
C LEU A 17 -8.54 3.40 12.06
N ASN A 18 -9.20 2.84 13.08
CA ASN A 18 -9.30 1.39 13.31
C ASN A 18 -7.95 0.67 13.48
N LEU A 19 -6.88 1.39 13.82
CA LEU A 19 -5.57 0.83 14.12
C LEU A 19 -5.41 0.63 15.64
N PRO A 20 -4.70 -0.44 16.11
CA PRO A 20 -4.47 -0.64 17.53
C PRO A 20 -3.69 0.53 18.13
N ALA A 21 -4.29 1.28 19.03
CA ALA A 21 -3.63 2.34 19.79
C ALA A 21 -2.90 1.79 21.03
N ALA A 22 -3.51 0.80 21.70
CA ALA A 22 -2.90 0.12 22.83
C ALA A 22 -3.31 -1.35 22.89
N LEU A 23 -2.35 -2.22 23.24
CA LEU A 23 -2.58 -3.61 23.59
C LEU A 23 -2.17 -3.86 25.04
N GLN A 24 -3.07 -4.43 25.82
CA GLN A 24 -2.84 -4.85 27.19
C GLN A 24 -2.82 -6.37 27.28
N PHE A 25 -1.78 -6.93 27.86
CA PHE A 25 -1.70 -8.36 28.17
C PHE A 25 -2.11 -8.63 29.63
N THR A 26 -2.60 -9.84 29.90
CA THR A 26 -3.05 -10.24 31.26
C THR A 26 -1.94 -10.25 32.30
N ASN A 27 -0.68 -10.39 31.87
CA ASN A 27 0.50 -10.33 32.73
C ASN A 27 1.02 -8.91 33.00
N GLY A 28 0.26 -7.89 32.59
CA GLY A 28 0.65 -6.49 32.75
C GLY A 28 1.45 -5.90 31.59
N ASN A 29 2.06 -6.71 30.72
CA ASN A 29 2.78 -6.20 29.55
C ASN A 29 1.84 -5.34 28.69
N ARG A 30 2.39 -4.28 28.11
CA ARG A 30 1.62 -3.34 27.30
C ARG A 30 2.40 -2.87 26.10
N LYS A 31 1.67 -2.59 25.02
CA LYS A 31 2.18 -1.91 23.81
C LYS A 31 1.32 -0.68 23.55
N ASP A 32 1.97 0.44 23.30
CA ASP A 32 1.34 1.69 22.90
C ASP A 32 1.86 2.09 21.52
N TYR A 33 0.96 2.35 20.56
CA TYR A 33 1.28 2.72 19.20
C TYR A 33 0.90 4.17 18.92
N THR A 34 1.72 4.85 18.15
CA THR A 34 1.44 6.19 17.62
C THR A 34 1.47 6.14 16.10
N TYR A 35 0.44 6.70 15.48
CA TYR A 35 0.30 6.80 14.04
C TYR A 35 0.15 8.26 13.62
N SER A 36 0.56 8.57 12.40
CA SER A 36 0.21 9.82 11.72
C SER A 36 -1.26 9.78 11.25
N ALA A 37 -1.75 10.91 10.77
CA ALA A 37 -3.10 11.02 10.22
C ALA A 37 -3.30 10.16 8.95
N ASP A 38 -2.22 9.92 8.20
CA ASP A 38 -2.16 9.07 7.02
C ASP A 38 -1.84 7.59 7.34
N ARG A 39 -2.16 7.13 8.57
CA ARG A 39 -2.04 5.75 9.08
C ARG A 39 -0.62 5.20 9.22
N LYS A 40 0.43 5.98 8.91
CA LYS A 40 1.80 5.51 9.08
C LYS A 40 2.14 5.33 10.55
N LYS A 41 2.67 4.17 10.92
CA LYS A 41 3.19 3.93 12.25
C LYS A 41 4.43 4.78 12.47
N LEU A 42 4.38 5.67 13.47
CA LEU A 42 5.48 6.57 13.83
C LEU A 42 6.26 6.04 15.02
N LYS A 43 5.58 5.32 15.93
CA LYS A 43 6.21 4.85 17.17
C LYS A 43 5.48 3.66 17.73
N VAL A 44 6.24 2.76 18.35
CA VAL A 44 5.71 1.75 19.26
C VAL A 44 6.52 1.75 20.56
N VAL A 45 5.83 1.69 21.69
CA VAL A 45 6.44 1.57 23.02
C VAL A 45 5.99 0.26 23.63
N HIS A 46 6.94 -0.63 23.88
CA HIS A 46 6.73 -1.91 24.55
C HIS A 46 7.12 -1.77 26.02
N LYS A 47 6.17 -2.00 26.92
CA LYS A 47 6.39 -2.00 28.37
C LYS A 47 6.29 -3.42 28.90
N THR A 48 7.35 -3.93 29.46
CA THR A 48 7.38 -5.22 30.16
C THR A 48 7.10 -4.98 31.64
N ALA A 49 6.06 -5.58 32.16
CA ALA A 49 5.71 -5.47 33.58
C ALA A 49 6.69 -6.29 34.44
N ILE A 50 6.84 -5.89 35.70
CA ILE A 50 7.48 -6.76 36.71
C ILE A 50 6.63 -8.01 36.95
N ALA A 51 7.20 -9.03 37.56
CA ALA A 51 6.47 -10.23 37.95
C ALA A 51 5.25 -9.92 38.84
N ASN A 52 4.27 -10.80 38.83
CA ASN A 52 3.05 -10.75 39.66
C ASN A 52 2.07 -9.60 39.36
N ILE A 53 2.20 -8.91 38.23
CA ILE A 53 1.14 -8.05 37.74
C ILE A 53 0.08 -8.91 37.03
N SER A 54 -1.18 -8.69 37.36
CA SER A 54 -2.31 -9.31 36.70
C SER A 54 -3.32 -8.24 36.27
N VAL A 55 -3.80 -8.38 35.03
CA VAL A 55 -4.83 -7.51 34.44
C VAL A 55 -5.98 -8.40 33.97
N PRO A 56 -7.19 -8.23 34.54
CA PRO A 56 -8.35 -9.00 34.10
C PRO A 56 -8.69 -8.78 32.64
N MET A 57 -9.31 -9.78 32.01
CA MET A 57 -9.82 -9.67 30.66
C MET A 57 -10.80 -8.50 30.52
N GLY A 58 -10.70 -7.77 29.41
CA GLY A 58 -11.52 -6.60 29.12
C GLY A 58 -11.01 -5.28 29.71
N GLN A 59 -9.93 -5.30 30.49
CA GLN A 59 -9.39 -4.11 31.15
C GLN A 59 -8.06 -3.66 30.55
N ILE A 60 -7.82 -2.35 30.64
CA ILE A 60 -6.51 -1.72 30.44
C ILE A 60 -6.06 -1.17 31.78
N LYS A 61 -4.81 -1.37 32.12
CA LYS A 61 -4.19 -0.86 33.33
C LYS A 61 -2.94 -0.07 32.98
N GLU A 62 -2.91 1.19 33.36
CA GLU A 62 -1.67 1.95 33.36
C GLU A 62 -0.73 1.43 34.46
N LEU A 63 0.49 1.13 34.08
CA LEU A 63 1.52 0.71 35.01
C LEU A 63 2.22 1.93 35.60
N ALA A 64 2.39 1.95 36.92
CA ALA A 64 3.29 2.90 37.56
C ALA A 64 4.75 2.61 37.16
N ALA A 65 5.62 3.61 37.21
CA ALA A 65 7.00 3.48 36.78
C ALA A 65 7.75 2.31 37.46
N ASN A 66 7.49 2.08 38.74
CA ASN A 66 8.07 0.97 39.51
C ASN A 66 7.48 -0.41 39.18
N GLN A 67 6.44 -0.47 38.35
CA GLN A 67 5.80 -1.70 37.88
C GLN A 67 6.27 -2.10 36.48
N VAL A 68 7.12 -1.28 35.84
CA VAL A 68 7.72 -1.56 34.54
C VAL A 68 9.17 -1.98 34.75
N SER A 69 9.48 -3.21 34.31
CA SER A 69 10.85 -3.75 34.39
C SER A 69 11.71 -3.30 33.21
N GLN A 70 11.10 -3.13 32.04
CA GLN A 70 11.78 -2.73 30.82
C GLN A 70 10.84 -1.96 29.92
N THR A 71 11.37 -0.92 29.29
CA THR A 71 10.71 -0.22 28.19
C THR A 71 11.59 -0.35 26.95
N HIS A 72 10.99 -0.76 25.82
CA HIS A 72 11.62 -0.79 24.52
C HIS A 72 10.82 0.09 23.57
N THR A 73 11.47 1.05 22.94
CA THR A 73 10.83 2.02 22.05
C THR A 73 11.38 1.87 20.65
N VAL A 74 10.51 1.83 19.65
CA VAL A 74 10.88 1.88 18.24
C VAL A 74 10.22 3.10 17.62
N ASP A 75 11.01 3.98 17.01
CA ASP A 75 10.57 5.14 16.28
C ASP A 75 10.82 4.93 14.77
N TYR A 76 9.84 5.26 13.95
CA TYR A 76 9.85 5.08 12.49
C TYR A 76 9.89 6.44 11.80
N CYS A 77 10.98 6.75 11.12
CA CYS A 77 11.18 7.98 10.36
C CYS A 77 11.34 7.63 8.86
N GLY A 78 10.24 7.30 8.20
CA GLY A 78 10.27 6.75 6.85
C GLY A 78 10.98 5.38 6.84
N ASN A 79 12.06 5.26 6.10
CA ASN A 79 12.87 4.04 6.04
C ASN A 79 13.95 3.96 7.14
N VAL A 80 14.04 4.95 8.02
CA VAL A 80 15.02 5.01 9.12
C VAL A 80 14.34 4.58 10.42
N ILE A 81 14.91 3.58 11.09
CA ILE A 81 14.37 3.01 12.33
C ILE A 81 15.34 3.29 13.48
N TYR A 82 14.79 3.84 14.56
CA TYR A 82 15.50 4.04 15.81
C TYR A 82 14.96 3.10 16.88
N GLU A 83 15.84 2.50 17.65
CA GLU A 83 15.49 1.70 18.82
C GLU A 83 16.07 2.33 20.08
N ASN A 84 15.23 2.59 21.07
CA ASN A 84 15.59 3.28 22.32
C ASN A 84 16.35 4.61 22.10
N GLY A 85 15.94 5.36 21.08
CA GLY A 85 16.56 6.66 20.73
C GLY A 85 17.87 6.57 19.95
N SER A 86 18.36 5.36 19.64
CA SER A 86 19.57 5.16 18.84
C SER A 86 19.21 4.65 17.45
N LEU A 87 19.95 5.09 16.42
CA LEU A 87 19.79 4.57 15.06
C LEU A 87 20.02 3.05 15.05
N SER A 88 18.99 2.30 14.68
CA SER A 88 19.05 0.84 14.59
C SER A 88 19.39 0.39 13.17
N LYS A 89 18.59 0.83 12.21
CA LYS A 89 18.77 0.44 10.80
C LYS A 89 18.15 1.43 9.83
N VAL A 90 18.65 1.41 8.60
CA VAL A 90 18.06 2.10 7.45
C VAL A 90 17.60 1.03 6.47
N LEU A 91 16.30 0.97 6.18
CA LEU A 91 15.72 0.05 5.21
C LEU A 91 16.04 0.49 3.79
N THR A 92 16.30 -0.47 2.90
CA THR A 92 16.50 -0.28 1.46
C THR A 92 15.62 -1.26 0.69
N GLU A 93 15.45 -1.10 -0.60
CA GLU A 93 14.67 -2.03 -1.44
C GLU A 93 15.23 -3.45 -1.40
N GLU A 94 16.55 -3.58 -1.29
CA GLU A 94 17.25 -4.86 -1.32
C GLU A 94 17.53 -5.44 0.08
N GLY A 95 17.21 -4.71 1.16
CA GLY A 95 17.51 -5.17 2.51
C GLY A 95 17.57 -4.04 3.54
N TYR A 96 18.67 -3.95 4.28
CA TYR A 96 18.88 -2.88 5.25
C TYR A 96 20.37 -2.63 5.53
N VAL A 97 20.65 -1.46 6.10
CA VAL A 97 22.00 -1.06 6.53
C VAL A 97 21.96 -0.80 8.03
N THR A 98 22.97 -1.27 8.75
CA THR A 98 23.25 -0.86 10.12
C THR A 98 24.55 -0.05 10.16
N LEU A 99 24.70 0.82 11.17
CA LEU A 99 25.89 1.63 11.37
C LEU A 99 26.55 1.27 12.71
N SER A 100 27.87 1.01 12.67
CA SER A 100 28.72 0.96 13.85
C SER A 100 29.66 2.16 13.84
N GLY A 101 29.29 3.20 14.61
CA GLY A 101 29.88 4.53 14.43
C GLY A 101 29.57 5.06 13.03
N THR A 102 30.57 5.28 12.19
CA THR A 102 30.43 5.70 10.78
C THR A 102 30.53 4.56 9.77
N THR A 103 30.78 3.32 10.23
CA THR A 103 31.00 2.18 9.34
C THR A 103 29.67 1.49 9.00
N PRO A 104 29.23 1.49 7.72
CA PRO A 104 28.02 0.82 7.30
C PRO A 104 28.25 -0.69 7.14
N THR A 105 27.25 -1.47 7.52
CA THR A 105 27.15 -2.90 7.21
C THR A 105 25.86 -3.15 6.45
N PHE A 106 26.00 -3.72 5.25
CA PHE A 106 24.87 -3.98 4.35
C PHE A 106 24.36 -5.40 4.51
N TYR A 107 23.05 -5.53 4.58
CA TYR A 107 22.32 -6.79 4.64
C TYR A 107 21.36 -6.85 3.45
N TYR A 108 21.29 -8.01 2.80
CA TYR A 108 20.48 -8.22 1.59
C TYR A 108 19.45 -9.31 1.83
N TYR A 109 18.26 -9.11 1.27
CA TYR A 109 17.16 -10.06 1.31
C TYR A 109 17.16 -10.95 0.07
N LEU A 110 17.10 -12.25 0.28
CA LEU A 110 16.73 -13.20 -0.75
C LEU A 110 15.26 -13.53 -0.58
N LYS A 111 14.46 -13.09 -1.53
CA LYS A 111 13.00 -13.16 -1.48
C LYS A 111 12.49 -14.28 -2.37
N ASP A 112 11.34 -14.84 -2.04
CA ASP A 112 10.60 -15.73 -2.93
C ASP A 112 9.66 -14.91 -3.87
N HIS A 113 8.89 -15.63 -4.68
CA HIS A 113 7.99 -15.04 -5.69
C HIS A 113 6.84 -14.22 -5.11
N GLN A 114 6.60 -14.27 -3.80
CA GLN A 114 5.58 -13.48 -3.09
C GLN A 114 6.19 -12.31 -2.30
N GLY A 115 7.49 -12.07 -2.43
CA GLY A 115 8.19 -11.06 -1.64
C GLY A 115 8.50 -11.49 -0.20
N ASN A 116 8.38 -12.79 0.13
CA ASN A 116 8.74 -13.26 1.47
C ASN A 116 10.25 -13.27 1.64
N ASN A 117 10.76 -12.64 2.69
CA ASN A 117 12.18 -12.65 3.02
C ASN A 117 12.60 -14.06 3.49
N ARG A 118 13.12 -14.88 2.58
CA ARG A 118 13.54 -16.27 2.85
C ARG A 118 14.88 -16.34 3.53
N MET A 119 15.80 -15.43 3.18
CA MET A 119 17.14 -15.39 3.75
C MET A 119 17.64 -13.96 3.85
N VAL A 120 18.37 -13.66 4.88
CA VAL A 120 19.16 -12.43 5.03
C VAL A 120 20.62 -12.78 4.96
N VAL A 121 21.35 -12.13 4.07
CA VAL A 121 22.79 -12.35 3.88
C VAL A 121 23.54 -11.04 4.08
N ARG A 122 24.79 -11.16 4.55
CA ARG A 122 25.70 -10.03 4.72
C ARG A 122 27.02 -10.31 4.00
N LEU A 123 27.51 -9.32 3.27
CA LEU A 123 28.84 -9.39 2.68
C LEU A 123 29.90 -9.09 3.74
N ASN A 124 30.85 -10.00 3.91
CA ASN A 124 32.00 -9.86 4.79
C ASN A 124 33.28 -10.08 3.98
N GLY A 125 33.93 -8.98 3.57
CA GLY A 125 35.02 -9.05 2.59
C GLY A 125 34.54 -9.58 1.25
N THR A 126 35.00 -10.74 0.84
CA THR A 126 34.58 -11.45 -0.39
C THR A 126 33.61 -12.61 -0.16
N SER A 127 33.22 -12.87 1.10
CA SER A 127 32.38 -14.00 1.50
C SER A 127 30.99 -13.53 1.92
N TRP A 128 29.96 -14.32 1.57
CA TRP A 128 28.59 -14.12 2.01
C TRP A 128 28.32 -14.93 3.28
N ASN A 129 27.87 -14.25 4.31
CA ASN A 129 27.44 -14.88 5.55
C ASN A 129 25.92 -14.87 5.62
N THR A 130 25.32 -16.00 5.93
CA THR A 130 23.89 -16.10 6.23
C THR A 130 23.63 -15.60 7.64
N GLU A 131 22.81 -14.57 7.76
CA GLU A 131 22.44 -13.95 9.05
C GLU A 131 21.10 -14.45 9.58
N GLN A 132 20.19 -14.81 8.66
CA GLN A 132 18.85 -15.31 9.01
C GLN A 132 18.29 -16.17 7.88
N VAL A 133 17.56 -17.23 8.24
CA VAL A 133 16.75 -18.05 7.32
C VAL A 133 15.33 -18.12 7.87
N ASN A 134 14.34 -17.90 7.02
CA ASN A 134 12.94 -17.97 7.39
C ASN A 134 12.21 -19.03 6.54
N HIS A 135 11.41 -19.82 7.20
CA HIS A 135 10.45 -20.72 6.58
C HIS A 135 9.05 -20.32 7.02
N TYR A 136 8.09 -20.38 6.11
CA TYR A 136 6.74 -19.90 6.35
C TYR A 136 5.70 -20.98 6.07
N TYR A 137 4.71 -21.06 6.95
CA TYR A 137 3.42 -21.66 6.64
C TYR A 137 2.64 -20.77 5.63
N PRO A 138 1.64 -21.30 4.94
CA PRO A 138 0.92 -20.55 3.89
C PRO A 138 0.43 -19.15 4.30
N PHE A 139 0.00 -18.96 5.54
CA PHE A 139 -0.43 -17.65 6.07
C PHE A 139 0.70 -16.85 6.75
N GLY A 140 1.95 -17.16 6.46
CA GLY A 140 3.08 -16.39 6.95
C GLY A 140 3.55 -16.75 8.38
N GLY A 141 2.92 -17.72 9.02
CA GLY A 141 3.44 -18.24 10.29
C GLY A 141 4.87 -18.73 10.11
N VAL A 142 5.81 -18.21 10.91
CA VAL A 142 7.22 -18.60 10.83
C VAL A 142 7.41 -19.91 11.54
N PHE A 143 7.98 -20.92 10.88
CA PHE A 143 8.52 -22.07 11.56
C PHE A 143 10.05 -22.06 11.47
N GLU A 144 10.67 -22.24 12.61
CA GLU A 144 12.12 -22.08 12.78
C GLU A 144 12.80 -23.43 12.69
N VAL A 145 13.78 -23.53 11.77
CA VAL A 145 14.61 -24.73 11.66
C VAL A 145 15.87 -24.59 12.52
N ASN A 146 16.31 -23.33 12.78
CA ASN A 146 17.46 -23.03 13.64
C ASN A 146 17.18 -21.79 14.48
N THR A 147 17.23 -21.91 15.78
CA THR A 147 16.94 -20.84 16.75
C THR A 147 17.98 -19.73 16.80
N GLU A 148 19.17 -19.94 16.27
CA GLU A 148 20.28 -18.97 16.39
C GLU A 148 20.17 -17.77 15.45
N THR A 149 19.40 -17.87 14.37
CA THR A 149 19.31 -16.83 13.33
C THR A 149 17.96 -16.14 13.23
N SER A 150 16.93 -16.64 13.89
CA SER A 150 15.53 -16.27 13.64
C SER A 150 15.06 -14.92 14.18
N GLY A 151 15.85 -14.27 15.05
CA GLY A 151 15.40 -13.10 15.83
C GLY A 151 15.89 -11.72 15.37
N LYS A 152 16.86 -11.65 14.44
CA LYS A 152 17.61 -10.41 14.19
C LYS A 152 16.88 -9.35 13.38
N GLN A 153 15.90 -9.72 12.58
CA GLN A 153 15.24 -8.83 11.64
C GLN A 153 13.73 -9.12 11.60
N SER A 154 12.92 -8.08 11.72
CA SER A 154 11.45 -8.17 11.88
C SER A 154 10.70 -8.26 10.56
N TYR A 155 11.24 -7.77 9.45
CA TYR A 155 10.58 -7.77 8.13
C TYR A 155 10.67 -9.15 7.48
N LYS A 156 9.55 -9.87 7.36
CA LYS A 156 9.53 -11.28 7.00
C LYS A 156 8.57 -11.60 5.84
N TYR A 157 7.39 -12.12 6.13
CA TYR A 157 6.37 -12.52 5.16
C TYR A 157 5.81 -11.31 4.43
N ASN A 158 5.75 -11.35 3.09
CA ASN A 158 5.38 -10.24 2.21
C ASN A 158 6.11 -8.91 2.53
N GLU A 159 7.36 -8.99 3.02
CA GLU A 159 8.16 -7.84 3.48
C GLU A 159 7.53 -7.06 4.66
N LYS A 160 6.52 -7.61 5.33
CA LYS A 160 5.84 -6.95 6.44
C LYS A 160 6.57 -7.18 7.76
N GLU A 161 6.48 -6.18 8.63
CA GLU A 161 7.06 -6.26 9.96
C GLU A 161 6.27 -7.21 10.84
N LEU A 162 6.94 -8.24 11.35
CA LEU A 162 6.42 -9.19 12.33
C LEU A 162 6.75 -8.70 13.74
N ASP A 163 5.76 -8.26 14.47
CA ASP A 163 5.89 -7.90 15.88
C ASP A 163 5.74 -9.15 16.76
N ARG A 164 6.86 -9.65 17.29
CA ARG A 164 6.92 -10.85 18.12
C ARG A 164 6.99 -10.56 19.62
N MET A 165 7.18 -9.29 20.01
CA MET A 165 7.38 -8.96 21.41
C MET A 165 6.13 -9.28 22.23
N HIS A 166 6.33 -9.86 23.41
CA HIS A 166 5.29 -10.37 24.31
C HIS A 166 4.44 -11.52 23.71
N GLY A 167 4.93 -12.22 22.67
CA GLY A 167 4.22 -13.31 22.01
C GLY A 167 3.07 -12.85 21.11
N LEU A 168 3.15 -11.62 20.59
CA LEU A 168 2.10 -11.05 19.74
C LEU A 168 2.00 -11.78 18.39
N ASP A 169 3.12 -11.91 17.67
CA ASP A 169 3.23 -12.58 16.38
C ASP A 169 2.21 -12.06 15.32
N TRP A 170 2.09 -10.73 15.21
CA TRP A 170 1.26 -10.06 14.22
C TRP A 170 2.09 -9.36 13.16
N TYR A 171 1.63 -9.44 11.92
CA TYR A 171 2.18 -8.68 10.81
C TYR A 171 1.48 -7.34 10.67
N ASP A 172 2.27 -6.29 10.54
CA ASP A 172 1.81 -4.94 10.25
C ASP A 172 1.77 -4.72 8.73
N TYR A 173 0.57 -4.60 8.17
CA TYR A 173 0.37 -4.30 6.75
C TYR A 173 0.13 -2.81 6.48
N GLY A 174 0.17 -1.97 7.51
CA GLY A 174 -0.15 -0.54 7.45
C GLY A 174 -1.62 -0.29 7.74
N ALA A 175 -2.51 -0.55 6.80
CA ALA A 175 -3.94 -0.35 6.99
C ALA A 175 -4.57 -1.32 8.00
N ARG A 176 -4.06 -2.55 8.09
CA ARG A 176 -4.58 -3.60 8.98
C ARG A 176 -3.44 -4.43 9.60
N MET A 177 -3.71 -5.02 10.77
CA MET A 177 -2.84 -6.03 11.37
C MET A 177 -3.35 -7.43 11.04
N MET A 178 -2.43 -8.34 10.70
CA MET A 178 -2.73 -9.73 10.34
C MET A 178 -2.15 -10.70 11.37
N ASP A 179 -2.98 -11.62 11.84
CA ASP A 179 -2.54 -12.74 12.67
C ASP A 179 -2.31 -13.98 11.81
N ALA A 180 -1.04 -14.35 11.67
CA ALA A 180 -0.64 -15.51 10.88
C ALA A 180 -1.17 -16.85 11.43
N ALA A 181 -1.36 -16.95 12.75
CA ALA A 181 -1.90 -18.16 13.38
C ALA A 181 -3.39 -18.36 13.08
N LEU A 182 -4.13 -17.27 12.93
CA LEU A 182 -5.54 -17.29 12.56
C LEU A 182 -5.77 -17.20 11.05
N GLY A 183 -4.77 -16.72 10.29
CA GLY A 183 -4.88 -16.45 8.87
C GLY A 183 -5.90 -15.34 8.56
N ARG A 184 -6.00 -14.31 9.43
CA ARG A 184 -7.07 -13.31 9.40
C ARG A 184 -6.61 -11.92 9.78
N TRP A 185 -7.34 -10.94 9.26
CA TRP A 185 -7.27 -9.55 9.71
C TRP A 185 -7.93 -9.38 11.08
N HIS A 186 -7.43 -8.44 11.87
CA HIS A 186 -8.01 -8.09 13.19
C HIS A 186 -9.21 -7.17 13.10
N VAL A 187 -9.27 -6.36 12.05
CA VAL A 187 -10.39 -5.46 11.76
C VAL A 187 -11.12 -5.92 10.50
N MET A 188 -12.35 -5.50 10.37
CA MET A 188 -13.19 -5.79 9.22
C MET A 188 -12.59 -5.11 7.98
N ASP A 189 -12.65 -5.80 6.86
CA ASP A 189 -12.32 -5.22 5.55
C ASP A 189 -13.29 -4.07 5.26
N PRO A 190 -12.81 -2.87 4.96
CA PRO A 190 -13.68 -1.76 4.55
C PRO A 190 -14.56 -2.09 3.33
N LEU A 191 -14.14 -3.04 2.48
CA LEU A 191 -14.91 -3.53 1.34
C LEU A 191 -15.76 -4.78 1.64
N ALA A 192 -15.93 -5.18 2.87
CA ALA A 192 -16.67 -6.39 3.24
C ALA A 192 -18.06 -6.47 2.58
N GLU A 193 -18.73 -5.35 2.40
CA GLU A 193 -20.03 -5.27 1.73
C GLU A 193 -20.01 -5.65 0.24
N LYS A 194 -18.85 -5.68 -0.41
CA LYS A 194 -18.69 -6.11 -1.80
C LYS A 194 -18.48 -7.62 -1.94
N TYR A 195 -18.20 -8.30 -0.84
CA TYR A 195 -17.80 -9.71 -0.81
C TYR A 195 -18.67 -10.53 0.15
N TYR A 196 -20.00 -10.45 0.02
CA TYR A 196 -20.97 -11.13 0.90
C TYR A 196 -20.76 -12.64 1.07
N SER A 197 -20.07 -13.28 0.12
CA SER A 197 -19.82 -14.71 0.16
C SER A 197 -18.62 -15.14 1.00
N ILE A 198 -17.82 -14.19 1.48
CA ILE A 198 -16.63 -14.48 2.28
C ILE A 198 -16.61 -13.66 3.58
N SER A 199 -15.85 -14.13 4.56
CA SER A 199 -15.71 -13.43 5.83
C SER A 199 -15.07 -12.05 5.66
N PRO A 200 -15.58 -10.99 6.31
CA PRO A 200 -14.97 -9.66 6.27
C PRO A 200 -13.57 -9.57 6.91
N TYR A 201 -13.13 -10.64 7.54
CA TYR A 201 -11.80 -10.73 8.18
C TYR A 201 -10.84 -11.64 7.42
N VAL A 202 -11.24 -12.12 6.23
CA VAL A 202 -10.43 -13.09 5.48
C VAL A 202 -9.19 -12.42 4.90
N TYR A 203 -8.02 -13.06 5.08
CA TYR A 203 -6.78 -12.68 4.41
C TYR A 203 -6.71 -13.39 3.05
N CYS A 204 -6.48 -12.63 1.97
CA CYS A 204 -6.29 -13.15 0.60
C CYS A 204 -7.33 -14.17 0.14
N GLY A 205 -8.61 -14.01 0.54
CA GLY A 205 -9.68 -14.96 0.18
C GLY A 205 -9.43 -16.40 0.65
N ASN A 206 -8.71 -16.63 1.74
CA ASN A 206 -8.20 -17.92 2.23
C ASN A 206 -7.25 -18.63 1.25
N ASN A 207 -6.63 -17.92 0.32
CA ASN A 207 -5.67 -18.48 -0.62
C ASN A 207 -4.36 -17.67 -0.67
N PRO A 208 -3.62 -17.59 0.45
CA PRO A 208 -2.42 -16.75 0.59
C PRO A 208 -1.23 -17.26 -0.22
N VAL A 209 -1.27 -18.51 -0.71
CA VAL A 209 -0.24 -19.05 -1.63
C VAL A 209 -0.42 -18.47 -3.04
N ARG A 210 -1.64 -18.05 -3.38
CA ARG A 210 -2.00 -17.52 -4.70
C ARG A 210 -2.05 -16.00 -4.73
N TYR A 211 -2.47 -15.37 -3.63
CA TYR A 211 -2.70 -13.95 -3.53
C TYR A 211 -1.85 -13.33 -2.43
N THR A 212 -1.45 -12.09 -2.61
CA THR A 212 -0.86 -11.24 -1.59
C THR A 212 -1.71 -9.97 -1.46
N ASP A 213 -1.67 -9.36 -0.29
CA ASP A 213 -2.27 -8.05 -0.03
C ASP A 213 -1.13 -7.08 0.35
N PRO A 214 -0.67 -6.19 -0.54
CA PRO A 214 0.53 -5.40 -0.31
C PRO A 214 0.42 -4.37 0.82
N GLY A 215 -0.75 -3.77 1.00
CA GLY A 215 -0.97 -2.68 1.96
C GLY A 215 -2.04 -2.95 3.02
N GLY A 216 -2.80 -4.02 2.85
CA GLY A 216 -4.05 -4.19 3.60
C GLY A 216 -5.21 -3.38 3.03
N ASP A 217 -5.04 -2.75 1.88
CA ASP A 217 -5.96 -2.06 0.99
C ASP A 217 -5.42 -2.12 -0.45
N SER A 218 -6.06 -1.47 -1.45
CA SER A 218 -5.73 -1.75 -2.85
C SER A 218 -5.86 -0.53 -3.75
N ILE A 219 -4.86 -0.32 -4.62
CA ILE A 219 -4.92 0.62 -5.73
C ILE A 219 -5.83 0.05 -6.81
N ARG A 220 -6.77 0.85 -7.30
CA ARG A 220 -7.64 0.46 -8.40
C ARG A 220 -7.52 1.40 -9.57
N VAL A 221 -7.25 0.83 -10.74
CA VAL A 221 -7.32 1.53 -12.02
C VAL A 221 -8.64 1.18 -12.69
N TYR A 222 -9.39 2.20 -13.00
CA TYR A 222 -10.68 2.10 -13.68
C TYR A 222 -10.51 2.53 -15.13
N THR A 223 -11.04 1.74 -16.04
CA THR A 223 -11.10 2.08 -17.46
C THR A 223 -12.52 1.91 -17.95
N GLU A 224 -13.03 2.93 -18.60
CA GLU A 224 -14.35 2.96 -19.23
C GLU A 224 -14.14 3.23 -20.72
N THR A 225 -14.86 2.51 -21.59
CA THR A 225 -14.62 2.51 -23.04
C THR A 225 -15.78 3.06 -23.85
N GLN A 226 -16.85 3.55 -23.22
CA GLN A 226 -17.97 4.17 -23.93
C GLN A 226 -17.59 5.56 -24.45
N ALA A 227 -18.07 5.91 -25.63
CA ALA A 227 -17.76 7.17 -26.31
C ALA A 227 -16.23 7.38 -26.46
N THR A 228 -15.69 8.46 -25.88
CA THR A 228 -14.24 8.73 -25.87
C THR A 228 -13.49 7.90 -24.83
N GLY A 229 -14.21 7.24 -23.94
CA GLY A 229 -13.70 6.51 -22.79
C GLY A 229 -13.14 7.40 -21.69
N HIS A 230 -12.86 6.80 -20.54
CA HIS A 230 -12.25 7.48 -19.40
C HIS A 230 -11.37 6.53 -18.59
N THR A 231 -10.31 7.06 -17.96
CA THR A 231 -9.44 6.32 -17.05
C THR A 231 -9.23 7.14 -15.79
N TRP A 232 -9.36 6.50 -14.64
CA TRP A 232 -9.09 7.12 -13.34
C TRP A 232 -8.49 6.10 -12.39
N ILE A 233 -7.95 6.57 -11.28
CA ILE A 233 -7.31 5.74 -10.26
C ILE A 233 -7.91 6.04 -8.89
N SER A 234 -8.04 5.02 -8.07
CA SER A 234 -8.35 5.21 -6.66
C SER A 234 -7.36 4.50 -5.77
N VAL A 235 -7.16 5.04 -4.59
CA VAL A 235 -6.38 4.49 -3.49
C VAL A 235 -7.23 4.45 -2.24
N GLY A 236 -6.90 3.58 -1.31
CA GLY A 236 -7.66 3.41 -0.08
C GLY A 236 -9.04 2.80 -0.32
N GLU A 237 -9.82 2.71 0.75
CA GLU A 237 -11.12 2.04 0.77
C GLU A 237 -12.05 2.67 1.83
N GLY A 238 -13.36 2.42 1.67
CA GLY A 238 -14.37 2.89 2.65
C GLY A 238 -14.38 4.41 2.80
N GLU A 239 -14.22 4.91 4.02
CA GLU A 239 -14.16 6.35 4.34
C GLU A 239 -12.84 7.00 3.89
N ASP A 240 -11.78 6.21 3.74
CA ASP A 240 -10.46 6.66 3.29
C ASP A 240 -10.27 6.52 1.77
N LEU A 241 -11.32 6.16 1.04
CA LEU A 241 -11.28 6.09 -0.41
C LEU A 241 -10.99 7.48 -1.00
N VAL A 242 -9.94 7.55 -1.80
CA VAL A 242 -9.61 8.74 -2.59
C VAL A 242 -9.64 8.37 -4.07
N VAL A 243 -10.39 9.14 -4.84
CA VAL A 243 -10.45 9.03 -6.30
C VAL A 243 -9.72 10.21 -6.92
N TYR A 244 -8.80 9.90 -7.81
CA TYR A 244 -8.14 10.88 -8.68
C TYR A 244 -8.61 10.69 -10.11
N SER A 245 -9.19 11.74 -10.68
CA SER A 245 -9.70 11.70 -12.03
C SER A 245 -9.33 12.98 -12.78
N TYR A 246 -8.66 12.83 -13.91
CA TYR A 246 -8.23 13.96 -14.71
C TYR A 246 -9.05 14.04 -16.00
N GLY A 247 -9.52 15.25 -16.32
CA GLY A 247 -10.36 15.44 -17.49
C GLY A 247 -10.72 16.90 -17.77
N ARG A 248 -11.63 17.08 -18.69
CA ARG A 248 -12.19 18.40 -19.04
C ARG A 248 -13.45 18.71 -18.22
N TYR A 249 -13.31 18.83 -16.93
CA TYR A 249 -14.43 19.09 -16.01
C TYR A 249 -14.88 20.58 -15.98
N ASN A 250 -14.27 21.43 -16.81
CA ASN A 250 -14.55 22.87 -16.86
C ASN A 250 -15.86 23.22 -17.64
N GLY A 251 -16.67 22.24 -18.02
CA GLY A 251 -18.06 22.37 -18.50
C GLY A 251 -18.29 23.13 -19.79
N THR A 252 -17.31 23.80 -20.39
CA THR A 252 -17.50 24.60 -21.59
C THR A 252 -16.86 24.00 -22.84
N ASN A 253 -17.68 23.81 -23.85
CA ASN A 253 -17.22 23.65 -25.24
C ASN A 253 -16.87 24.99 -25.89
N LYS A 254 -16.72 26.08 -25.10
CA LYS A 254 -16.43 27.41 -25.60
C LYS A 254 -15.11 27.91 -25.04
N GLY A 255 -14.21 28.38 -25.89
CA GLY A 255 -13.01 29.09 -25.49
C GLY A 255 -13.31 30.43 -24.84
N PRO A 256 -12.31 31.12 -24.24
CA PRO A 256 -12.48 32.45 -23.68
C PRO A 256 -12.98 33.48 -24.67
N ASP A 257 -12.79 33.23 -25.96
CA ASP A 257 -13.24 34.07 -27.09
C ASP A 257 -14.63 33.70 -27.64
N GLY A 258 -15.34 32.75 -26.99
CA GLY A 258 -16.65 32.28 -27.43
C GLY A 258 -16.62 31.28 -28.60
N SER A 259 -15.42 30.94 -29.13
CA SER A 259 -15.29 29.91 -30.16
C SER A 259 -15.67 28.53 -29.60
N SER A 260 -16.29 27.67 -30.41
CA SER A 260 -16.49 26.26 -30.03
C SER A 260 -15.12 25.57 -29.92
N ASN A 261 -14.68 25.30 -28.73
CA ASN A 261 -13.46 24.51 -28.53
C ASN A 261 -13.67 23.14 -29.13
N SER A 262 -12.65 22.67 -29.88
CA SER A 262 -12.59 21.30 -30.27
C SER A 262 -12.69 20.42 -29.02
N LEU A 263 -13.32 19.27 -29.11
CA LEU A 263 -13.33 18.24 -28.03
C LEU A 263 -11.92 17.83 -27.56
N ALA A 264 -10.90 18.29 -28.28
CA ALA A 264 -9.53 17.85 -28.16
C ALA A 264 -8.70 18.56 -27.09
N ASP A 265 -8.92 19.86 -26.85
CA ASP A 265 -8.06 20.69 -25.98
C ASP A 265 -8.87 21.57 -25.03
N GLY A 266 -8.28 21.96 -23.91
CA GLY A 266 -8.88 22.86 -22.92
C GLY A 266 -8.18 22.82 -21.57
N PRO A 267 -8.72 23.48 -20.54
CA PRO A 267 -8.20 23.36 -19.19
C PRO A 267 -8.26 21.92 -18.70
N GLY A 268 -7.13 21.40 -18.23
CA GLY A 268 -7.00 20.09 -17.63
C GLY A 268 -7.28 20.15 -16.13
N VAL A 269 -8.37 19.56 -15.71
CA VAL A 269 -8.83 19.56 -14.31
C VAL A 269 -8.53 18.20 -13.68
N LEU A 270 -7.78 18.21 -12.59
CA LEU A 270 -7.60 17.04 -11.74
C LEU A 270 -8.57 17.13 -10.55
N LEU A 271 -9.38 16.11 -10.40
CA LEU A 271 -10.23 15.91 -9.24
C LEU A 271 -9.49 15.09 -8.18
N LYS A 272 -9.66 15.49 -6.92
CA LYS A 272 -9.33 14.69 -5.74
C LYS A 272 -10.58 14.60 -4.89
N LEU A 273 -11.29 13.49 -5.01
CA LEU A 273 -12.54 13.22 -4.29
C LEU A 273 -12.25 12.26 -3.15
N THR A 274 -12.85 12.47 -1.99
CA THR A 274 -12.62 11.67 -0.78
C THR A 274 -13.91 11.12 -0.21
N GLY A 275 -13.84 9.97 0.49
CA GLY A 275 -14.96 9.39 1.22
C GLY A 275 -16.21 9.21 0.36
N GLU A 276 -17.34 9.77 0.78
CA GLU A 276 -18.63 9.63 0.09
C GLU A 276 -18.65 10.26 -1.32
N GLU A 277 -17.90 11.36 -1.55
CA GLU A 277 -17.79 11.93 -2.91
C GLU A 277 -17.06 10.99 -3.86
N ALA A 278 -15.97 10.35 -3.39
CA ALA A 278 -15.23 9.36 -4.16
C ALA A 278 -16.10 8.14 -4.50
N LYS A 279 -16.87 7.67 -3.55
CA LYS A 279 -17.81 6.55 -3.71
C LYS A 279 -18.89 6.86 -4.71
N ALA A 280 -19.55 8.02 -4.56
CA ALA A 280 -20.58 8.49 -5.48
C ALA A 280 -20.05 8.68 -6.91
N TYR A 281 -18.80 9.17 -7.05
CA TYR A 281 -18.15 9.27 -8.36
C TYR A 281 -17.97 7.91 -9.03
N ASN A 282 -17.42 6.92 -8.31
CA ASN A 282 -17.23 5.58 -8.83
C ASN A 282 -18.56 4.91 -9.21
N GLU A 283 -19.60 5.09 -8.40
CA GLU A 283 -20.96 4.58 -8.68
C GLU A 283 -21.56 5.22 -9.92
N LYS A 284 -21.50 6.56 -10.03
CA LYS A 284 -21.99 7.34 -11.20
C LYS A 284 -21.29 6.90 -12.49
N LYS A 285 -19.99 6.54 -12.41
CA LYS A 285 -19.17 6.10 -13.55
C LYS A 285 -19.28 4.61 -13.86
N ALA A 286 -19.98 3.83 -13.02
CA ALA A 286 -20.16 2.40 -13.20
C ALA A 286 -21.08 2.07 -14.38
N THR A 287 -20.54 2.04 -15.59
CA THR A 287 -21.24 1.78 -16.85
C THR A 287 -20.95 0.39 -17.43
N ASN A 288 -21.72 -0.01 -18.48
CA ASN A 288 -21.52 -1.25 -19.24
C ASN A 288 -20.25 -1.16 -20.06
N GLY A 289 -19.13 -1.29 -19.82
CA GLY A 289 -17.84 -1.13 -20.53
C GLY A 289 -16.73 -0.75 -19.59
N MET A 290 -17.09 -0.52 -18.33
CA MET A 290 -16.10 -0.29 -17.28
C MET A 290 -15.40 -1.59 -16.90
N SER A 291 -14.08 -1.52 -16.71
CA SER A 291 -13.28 -2.56 -16.09
C SER A 291 -12.48 -1.96 -14.92
N VAL A 292 -12.35 -2.75 -13.88
CA VAL A 292 -11.57 -2.37 -12.68
C VAL A 292 -10.41 -3.33 -12.53
N PHE A 293 -9.22 -2.78 -12.43
CA PHE A 293 -7.97 -3.52 -12.27
C PHE A 293 -7.33 -3.13 -10.95
N VAL A 294 -6.99 -4.11 -10.15
CA VAL A 294 -6.24 -3.90 -8.91
C VAL A 294 -4.75 -4.02 -9.22
N ILE A 295 -3.99 -3.04 -8.78
CA ILE A 295 -2.53 -2.97 -8.88
C ILE A 295 -1.96 -3.33 -7.50
N THR A 296 -1.03 -4.26 -7.46
CA THR A 296 -0.56 -4.87 -6.20
C THR A 296 0.93 -4.74 -5.95
N ASP A 297 1.67 -4.06 -6.81
CA ASP A 297 3.13 -4.00 -6.77
C ASP A 297 3.67 -2.62 -6.35
N VAL A 298 2.78 -1.72 -5.99
CA VAL A 298 3.12 -0.40 -5.44
C VAL A 298 2.14 -0.05 -4.33
N ALA A 299 2.61 0.60 -3.29
CA ALA A 299 1.78 0.97 -2.15
C ALA A 299 0.85 2.15 -2.47
N ASP A 300 -0.34 2.17 -1.86
CA ASP A 300 -1.35 3.22 -2.02
C ASP A 300 -0.79 4.63 -1.77
N GLU A 301 0.06 4.77 -0.75
CA GLU A 301 0.65 6.05 -0.37
C GLU A 301 1.59 6.61 -1.45
N VAL A 302 2.26 5.74 -2.19
CA VAL A 302 3.16 6.18 -3.29
C VAL A 302 2.33 6.78 -4.42
N ILE A 303 1.24 6.13 -4.79
CA ILE A 303 0.30 6.64 -5.80
C ILE A 303 -0.42 7.89 -5.29
N ALA A 304 -0.91 7.87 -4.05
CA ALA A 304 -1.56 9.02 -3.44
C ALA A 304 -0.63 10.24 -3.41
N THR A 305 0.62 10.07 -2.98
CA THR A 305 1.62 11.14 -2.96
C THR A 305 1.87 11.71 -4.36
N ALA A 306 2.08 10.85 -5.36
CA ALA A 306 2.32 11.29 -6.73
C ALA A 306 1.12 12.02 -7.34
N MET A 307 -0.09 11.60 -7.02
CA MET A 307 -1.31 12.28 -7.46
C MET A 307 -1.57 13.58 -6.68
N ASP A 308 -1.26 13.61 -5.38
CA ASP A 308 -1.36 14.80 -4.54
C ASP A 308 -0.36 15.89 -4.95
N GLU A 309 0.86 15.53 -5.31
CA GLU A 309 1.83 16.47 -5.88
C GLU A 309 1.29 17.12 -7.16
N LYS A 310 0.68 16.33 -8.05
CA LYS A 310 0.02 16.84 -9.24
C LYS A 310 -1.19 17.74 -8.91
N PHE A 311 -2.03 17.32 -7.96
CA PHE A 311 -3.20 18.10 -7.55
C PHE A 311 -2.78 19.45 -6.94
N ASN A 312 -1.77 19.43 -6.08
CA ASN A 312 -1.25 20.62 -5.39
C ASN A 312 -0.31 21.48 -6.26
N SER A 313 -0.01 21.06 -7.51
CA SER A 313 0.80 21.87 -8.44
C SER A 313 0.08 23.18 -8.85
N SER A 314 -1.22 23.25 -8.61
CA SER A 314 -2.04 24.45 -8.84
C SER A 314 -3.11 24.56 -7.76
N THR A 315 -3.54 25.76 -7.45
CA THR A 315 -4.69 26.07 -6.59
C THR A 315 -5.86 26.70 -7.35
N VAL A 316 -5.75 26.75 -8.68
CA VAL A 316 -6.77 27.33 -9.54
C VAL A 316 -7.96 26.39 -9.67
N MET A 317 -9.09 26.78 -9.16
CA MET A 317 -10.35 26.03 -9.30
C MET A 317 -10.98 26.25 -10.68
N PRO A 318 -11.75 25.27 -11.20
CA PRO A 318 -12.53 25.45 -12.41
C PRO A 318 -13.54 26.60 -12.25
N ASN A 319 -13.63 27.46 -13.23
CA ASN A 319 -14.57 28.62 -13.21
C ASN A 319 -15.93 28.30 -13.86
N THR A 320 -16.14 27.10 -14.35
CA THR A 320 -17.37 26.61 -14.95
C THR A 320 -17.48 25.08 -14.80
N GLY A 321 -18.67 24.52 -15.00
CA GLY A 321 -18.93 23.09 -15.01
C GLY A 321 -19.36 22.50 -13.68
N GLU A 322 -19.43 21.19 -13.61
CA GLU A 322 -19.92 20.44 -12.44
C GLU A 322 -19.09 20.72 -11.17
N TYR A 323 -17.79 21.01 -11.32
CA TYR A 323 -16.86 21.25 -10.22
C TYR A 323 -16.41 22.72 -10.12
N GLN A 324 -17.30 23.65 -10.58
CA GLN A 324 -17.01 25.07 -10.47
C GLN A 324 -16.78 25.48 -9.02
N ASP A 325 -15.69 26.22 -8.79
CA ASP A 325 -15.26 26.73 -7.48
C ASP A 325 -15.14 25.65 -6.39
N SER A 326 -14.99 24.38 -6.80
CA SER A 326 -14.84 23.24 -5.88
C SER A 326 -13.39 23.10 -5.42
N PRO A 327 -13.15 23.00 -4.10
CA PRO A 327 -11.81 22.72 -3.56
C PRO A 327 -11.31 21.29 -3.88
N SER A 328 -12.21 20.39 -4.32
CA SER A 328 -11.87 19.03 -4.77
C SER A 328 -11.42 19.00 -6.25
N ALA A 329 -11.25 20.14 -6.90
CA ALA A 329 -10.93 20.24 -8.33
C ALA A 329 -9.91 21.36 -8.60
N HIS A 330 -8.78 21.03 -9.21
CA HIS A 330 -7.78 22.00 -9.60
C HIS A 330 -7.46 21.94 -11.10
N VAL A 331 -7.34 23.10 -11.73
CA VAL A 331 -6.84 23.25 -13.11
C VAL A 331 -5.31 23.15 -13.03
N ILE A 332 -4.75 22.00 -13.38
CA ILE A 332 -3.32 21.73 -13.18
C ILE A 332 -2.47 22.03 -14.43
N ASP A 333 -3.06 21.92 -15.63
CA ASP A 333 -2.38 22.14 -16.91
C ASP A 333 -3.37 22.26 -18.07
N LYS A 334 -2.89 22.05 -19.31
CA LYS A 334 -3.71 22.00 -20.51
C LYS A 334 -4.01 20.55 -20.89
N TYR A 335 -5.30 20.19 -20.91
CA TYR A 335 -5.77 18.91 -21.43
C TYR A 335 -5.56 18.83 -22.94
N SER A 336 -5.10 17.68 -23.43
CA SER A 336 -5.00 17.34 -24.86
C SER A 336 -5.41 15.88 -25.05
N LEU A 337 -6.40 15.64 -25.90
CA LEU A 337 -6.92 14.29 -26.14
C LEU A 337 -5.84 13.30 -26.62
N THR A 338 -4.82 13.80 -27.31
CA THR A 338 -3.78 12.98 -27.95
C THR A 338 -2.48 12.85 -27.18
N SER A 339 -2.25 13.69 -26.17
CA SER A 339 -0.94 13.75 -25.51
C SER A 339 -0.98 13.93 -23.99
N ASN A 340 -2.03 14.56 -23.45
CA ASN A 340 -2.17 14.85 -22.02
C ASN A 340 -3.64 14.72 -21.58
N ASN A 341 -4.05 13.52 -21.21
CA ASN A 341 -5.43 13.18 -20.89
C ASN A 341 -5.53 12.24 -19.68
N CYS A 342 -6.73 11.78 -19.37
CA CYS A 342 -6.99 10.89 -18.23
C CYS A 342 -6.12 9.63 -18.23
N THR A 343 -5.92 9.01 -19.39
CA THR A 343 -5.14 7.76 -19.50
C THR A 343 -3.64 8.00 -19.40
N THR A 344 -3.15 9.12 -19.95
CA THR A 344 -1.73 9.46 -19.84
C THR A 344 -1.31 9.77 -18.43
N ILE A 345 -2.13 10.50 -17.66
CA ILE A 345 -1.83 10.80 -16.25
C ILE A 345 -1.75 9.50 -15.43
N VAL A 346 -2.71 8.60 -15.59
CA VAL A 346 -2.68 7.30 -14.88
C VAL A 346 -1.46 6.47 -15.30
N SER A 347 -1.13 6.45 -16.61
CA SER A 347 0.08 5.75 -17.10
C SER A 347 1.36 6.33 -16.50
N ASP A 348 1.49 7.66 -16.50
CA ASP A 348 2.69 8.35 -16.00
C ASP A 348 2.85 8.15 -14.50
N VAL A 349 1.77 8.19 -13.73
CA VAL A 349 1.84 7.96 -12.28
C VAL A 349 2.22 6.53 -11.97
N LEU A 350 1.61 5.51 -12.59
CA LEU A 350 1.98 4.11 -12.38
C LEU A 350 3.45 3.87 -12.73
N ASN A 351 3.89 4.38 -13.88
CA ASN A 351 5.26 4.19 -14.36
C ASN A 351 6.30 4.87 -13.45
N ASN A 352 6.05 6.12 -13.05
CA ASN A 352 6.97 6.88 -12.22
C ASN A 352 6.98 6.42 -10.75
N SER A 353 5.92 5.74 -10.31
CA SER A 353 5.84 5.14 -8.97
C SER A 353 6.49 3.76 -8.88
N GLY A 354 7.13 3.28 -9.95
CA GLY A 354 7.83 2.00 -9.96
C GLY A 354 6.94 0.78 -10.20
N SER A 355 5.63 0.96 -10.47
CA SER A 355 4.75 -0.16 -10.80
C SER A 355 5.16 -0.81 -12.12
N LYS A 356 5.12 -2.13 -12.14
CA LYS A 356 5.35 -2.96 -13.34
C LYS A 356 4.05 -3.28 -14.09
N ALA A 357 2.93 -2.71 -13.65
CA ALA A 357 1.61 -2.97 -14.23
C ALA A 357 1.55 -2.70 -15.76
N LEU A 358 2.31 -1.73 -16.21
CA LEU A 358 2.40 -1.34 -17.63
C LEU A 358 3.69 -1.79 -18.32
N ASN A 359 4.50 -2.65 -17.68
CA ASN A 359 5.71 -3.19 -18.26
C ASN A 359 5.40 -4.30 -19.26
N GLY A 360 6.04 -4.25 -20.41
CA GLY A 360 5.87 -5.23 -21.47
C GLY A 360 7.17 -5.47 -22.24
N THR A 361 7.03 -6.09 -23.38
CA THR A 361 8.13 -6.29 -24.33
C THR A 361 7.71 -5.86 -25.72
N MET A 362 8.62 -5.29 -26.48
CA MET A 362 8.43 -5.02 -27.90
C MET A 362 9.48 -5.72 -28.73
N TYR A 363 9.13 -6.04 -29.99
CA TYR A 363 10.10 -6.55 -30.94
C TYR A 363 10.90 -5.39 -31.51
N GLN A 364 12.21 -5.50 -31.43
CA GLN A 364 13.13 -4.55 -32.05
C GLN A 364 14.01 -5.28 -33.06
N GLN A 365 14.15 -4.71 -34.24
CA GLN A 365 15.07 -5.23 -35.26
C GLN A 365 16.50 -4.87 -34.89
N THR A 366 17.36 -5.88 -34.73
CA THR A 366 18.75 -5.72 -34.28
C THR A 366 19.76 -5.67 -35.38
N SER A 367 19.36 -6.01 -36.61
CA SER A 367 20.24 -5.93 -37.79
C SER A 367 19.48 -5.67 -39.10
N SER A 368 20.17 -5.16 -40.11
CA SER A 368 19.63 -5.01 -41.45
C SER A 368 19.25 -6.34 -42.14
N LEU A 369 19.65 -7.47 -41.56
CA LEU A 369 19.36 -8.83 -42.05
C LEU A 369 18.06 -9.43 -41.44
N GLY A 370 17.26 -8.62 -40.73
CA GLY A 370 15.93 -9.04 -40.26
C GLY A 370 15.90 -9.86 -38.98
N THR A 371 16.98 -9.88 -38.18
CA THR A 371 16.94 -10.48 -36.84
C THR A 371 16.17 -9.57 -35.86
N TRP A 372 15.24 -10.19 -35.16
CA TRP A 372 14.38 -9.50 -34.15
C TRP A 372 14.74 -10.00 -32.78
N THR A 373 14.76 -9.08 -31.80
CA THR A 373 14.87 -9.40 -30.39
C THR A 373 13.73 -8.75 -29.61
N THR A 374 13.42 -9.29 -28.46
CA THR A 374 12.47 -8.67 -27.51
C THR A 374 13.23 -7.78 -26.56
N VAL A 375 12.80 -6.54 -26.45
CA VAL A 375 13.34 -5.59 -25.48
C VAL A 375 12.25 -5.21 -24.46
N PRO A 376 12.61 -5.03 -23.19
CA PRO A 376 11.68 -4.51 -22.19
C PRO A 376 11.20 -3.12 -22.59
N VAL A 377 9.93 -2.82 -22.35
CA VAL A 377 9.33 -1.52 -22.59
C VAL A 377 8.34 -1.19 -21.49
N GLN A 378 8.28 0.06 -21.11
CA GLN A 378 7.27 0.60 -20.23
C GLN A 378 6.23 1.33 -21.08
N HIS A 379 4.99 0.82 -21.09
CA HIS A 379 3.94 1.37 -21.93
C HIS A 379 3.37 2.65 -21.32
N ARG A 380 3.17 3.66 -22.16
CA ARG A 380 2.42 4.88 -21.86
C ARG A 380 1.20 4.91 -22.76
N PHE A 381 0.03 4.69 -22.16
CA PHE A 381 -1.22 4.66 -22.92
C PHE A 381 -1.84 6.06 -23.01
N VAL A 382 -2.45 6.32 -24.16
CA VAL A 382 -3.18 7.56 -24.46
C VAL A 382 -4.70 7.31 -24.55
N VAL A 383 -5.10 6.10 -24.93
CA VAL A 383 -6.49 5.71 -25.15
C VAL A 383 -6.95 4.74 -24.05
N PRO A 384 -8.07 5.03 -23.36
CA PRO A 384 -8.60 4.15 -22.31
C PRO A 384 -8.80 2.69 -22.77
N ALA A 385 -9.38 2.49 -23.97
CA ALA A 385 -9.60 1.16 -24.54
C ALA A 385 -8.28 0.39 -24.77
N SER A 386 -7.20 1.08 -25.17
CA SER A 386 -5.91 0.45 -25.36
C SER A 386 -5.29 0.01 -24.03
N MET A 387 -5.39 0.85 -22.97
CA MET A 387 -4.98 0.49 -21.63
C MET A 387 -5.82 -0.67 -21.10
N GLN A 388 -7.13 -0.62 -21.23
CA GLN A 388 -8.04 -1.69 -20.82
C GLN A 388 -7.69 -3.03 -21.47
N ASN A 389 -7.50 -3.05 -22.79
CA ASN A 389 -7.14 -4.25 -23.53
C ASN A 389 -5.78 -4.82 -23.11
N TYR A 390 -4.83 -3.94 -22.82
CA TYR A 390 -3.52 -4.35 -22.32
C TYR A 390 -3.65 -4.96 -20.92
N LEU A 391 -4.31 -4.28 -19.99
CA LEU A 391 -4.52 -4.75 -18.63
C LEU A 391 -5.32 -6.05 -18.59
N ILE A 392 -6.34 -6.22 -19.45
CA ILE A 392 -7.05 -7.51 -19.60
C ILE A 392 -6.10 -8.64 -19.99
N LYS A 393 -5.24 -8.41 -20.99
CA LYS A 393 -4.29 -9.42 -21.49
C LYS A 393 -3.20 -9.77 -20.49
N THR A 394 -2.75 -8.80 -19.70
CA THR A 394 -1.68 -8.95 -18.71
C THR A 394 -2.20 -9.35 -17.34
N SER A 395 -3.49 -9.14 -17.07
CA SER A 395 -4.15 -9.58 -15.84
C SER A 395 -4.00 -11.08 -15.64
N LYS A 396 -3.37 -11.46 -14.54
CA LYS A 396 -3.22 -12.86 -14.13
C LYS A 396 -3.64 -12.98 -12.67
N PRO A 397 -4.26 -14.08 -12.29
CA PRO A 397 -4.61 -14.32 -10.90
C PRO A 397 -3.42 -14.26 -9.90
N ARG A 398 -2.20 -14.19 -10.39
CA ARG A 398 -0.93 -14.12 -9.64
C ARG A 398 -0.02 -12.99 -10.14
N GLY A 399 -0.56 -12.04 -10.89
CA GLY A 399 0.24 -10.95 -11.48
C GLY A 399 0.15 -9.67 -10.68
N THR A 400 1.02 -8.74 -11.05
CA THR A 400 1.01 -7.33 -10.63
C THR A 400 -0.36 -6.66 -10.81
N VAL A 401 -1.16 -7.18 -11.72
CA VAL A 401 -2.50 -6.68 -12.06
C VAL A 401 -3.49 -7.84 -12.06
N TYR A 402 -4.65 -7.66 -11.43
CA TYR A 402 -5.78 -8.56 -11.60
C TYR A 402 -7.08 -7.77 -11.83
N ARG A 403 -7.97 -8.35 -12.64
CA ARG A 403 -9.25 -7.74 -12.99
C ARG A 403 -10.32 -8.16 -11.99
N THR A 404 -11.08 -7.19 -11.47
CA THR A 404 -12.19 -7.44 -10.53
C THR A 404 -13.56 -7.27 -11.18
N ARG A 405 -13.64 -6.62 -12.35
CA ARG A 405 -14.89 -6.40 -13.10
C ARG A 405 -14.62 -6.33 -14.61
#